data_0fef5cc5b2cf4016c433d5097f66919d
#
_entry.id   0fef5cc5b2cf4016c433d5097f66919d
#
_cell.length_a   1.000
_cell.length_b   1.000
_cell.length_c   1.000
_cell.angle_alpha   90.00
_cell.angle_beta   90.00
_cell.angle_gamma   90.00
#
_symmetry.space_group_name_H-M   'P 1'
#
loop_
_entity.id
_entity.type
_entity.pdbx_description
1 polymer ?
#
loop_
_entity_poly.entity_id
_entity_poly.type
_entity_poly.pdbx_seq_one_letter_code
_entity_poly.pdbx_strand_id
1 'polypeptide(L)'
;MKILSYDIESTTGSHCDGSMCTFGYCLADENFNIIEQKDIVMRPNTRRYETKIKLHYEKAYIKAQPKFPEFYNEIKSLMASADYIIGFSVL
;
A
#
# COMPACT_ATOMS: atom_id res chain seq x y z
N MET A 1 -20.44 1.47 -9.88
CA MET A 1 -19.16 0.84 -10.23
C MET A 1 -18.04 1.47 -9.43
N LYS A 2 -17.12 0.65 -8.95
CA LYS A 2 -15.97 1.13 -8.15
C LYS A 2 -14.67 0.77 -8.84
N ILE A 3 -13.79 1.76 -8.96
CA ILE A 3 -12.46 1.61 -9.56
C ILE A 3 -11.44 1.87 -8.45
N LEU A 4 -10.62 0.86 -8.16
CA LEU A 4 -9.56 0.97 -7.16
C LEU A 4 -8.22 1.12 -7.88
N SER A 5 -7.51 2.20 -7.57
CA SER A 5 -6.11 2.34 -7.98
C SER A 5 -5.22 2.31 -6.74
N TYR A 6 -4.08 1.65 -6.83
CA TYR A 6 -3.16 1.56 -5.69
C TYR A 6 -1.71 1.63 -6.13
N ASP A 7 -0.87 2.04 -5.18
CA ASP A 7 0.57 2.10 -5.35
C ASP A 7 1.22 1.58 -4.07
N ILE A 8 2.28 0.80 -4.22
CA ILE A 8 2.98 0.18 -3.09
C ILE A 8 4.37 0.78 -2.96
N GLU A 9 4.75 1.15 -1.74
CA GLU A 9 6.13 1.46 -1.40
C GLU A 9 6.72 0.34 -0.56
N SER A 10 7.98 0.02 -0.84
CA SER A 10 8.73 -1.02 -0.14
C SER A 10 10.07 -0.49 0.31
N THR A 11 10.58 -1.03 1.41
CA THR A 11 11.87 -0.60 1.96
C THR A 11 13.06 -1.19 1.22
N THR A 12 12.82 -2.22 0.40
CA THR A 12 13.85 -2.86 -0.44
C THR A 12 13.30 -3.08 -1.84
N GLY A 13 14.20 -3.37 -2.78
CA GLY A 13 13.80 -3.75 -4.15
C GLY A 13 13.44 -5.21 -4.31
N SER A 14 13.48 -6.01 -3.24
CA SER A 14 13.19 -7.43 -3.30
C SER A 14 11.70 -7.72 -3.09
N HIS A 15 11.13 -8.58 -3.92
CA HIS A 15 9.72 -8.98 -3.81
C HIS A 15 9.47 -9.99 -2.68
N CYS A 16 10.52 -10.65 -2.21
CA CYS A 16 10.38 -11.86 -1.40
C CYS A 16 10.62 -11.63 0.09
N ASP A 17 10.99 -10.44 0.50
CA ASP A 17 11.43 -10.20 1.88
C ASP A 17 10.41 -9.49 2.78
N GLY A 18 9.19 -9.32 2.29
CA GLY A 18 8.14 -8.70 3.09
C GLY A 18 8.39 -7.24 3.39
N SER A 19 8.95 -6.50 2.43
CA SER A 19 9.40 -5.12 2.61
C SER A 19 8.32 -4.06 2.39
N MET A 20 7.10 -4.44 2.05
CA MET A 20 6.02 -3.46 1.84
C MET A 20 5.76 -2.65 3.11
N CYS A 21 5.78 -1.34 2.99
CA CYS A 21 5.54 -0.43 4.11
C CYS A 21 4.40 0.56 3.87
N THR A 22 3.99 0.76 2.61
CA THR A 22 2.87 1.64 2.31
C THR A 22 2.00 1.04 1.21
N PHE A 23 0.69 1.03 1.46
CA PHE A 23 -0.31 0.70 0.45
C PHE A 23 -1.19 1.95 0.31
N GLY A 24 -0.90 2.74 -0.73
CA GLY A 24 -1.68 3.94 -1.03
C GLY A 24 -2.76 3.61 -2.04
N TYR A 25 -3.98 4.05 -1.81
CA TYR A 25 -5.06 3.76 -2.74
C TYR A 25 -6.00 4.94 -2.94
N CYS A 26 -6.68 4.88 -4.07
CA CYS A 26 -7.75 5.79 -4.42
C CYS A 26 -8.93 4.96 -4.95
N LEU A 27 -10.09 5.15 -4.38
CA LEU A 27 -11.32 4.50 -4.82
C LEU A 27 -12.18 5.55 -5.51
N ALA A 28 -12.61 5.28 -6.73
CA ALA A 28 -13.39 6.20 -7.55
C ALA A 28 -14.63 5.52 -8.12
N ASP A 29 -15.60 6.33 -8.55
CA ASP A 29 -16.78 5.84 -9.26
C ASP A 29 -16.53 5.82 -10.78
N GLU A 30 -17.54 5.42 -11.57
CA GLU A 30 -17.44 5.33 -13.03
C GLU A 30 -17.21 6.69 -13.72
N ASN A 31 -17.47 7.79 -13.04
CA ASN A 31 -17.21 9.14 -13.54
C ASN A 31 -15.88 9.70 -13.05
N PHE A 32 -15.05 8.84 -12.43
CA PHE A 32 -13.75 9.19 -11.85
C PHE A 32 -13.84 10.18 -10.68
N ASN A 33 -15.01 10.28 -10.03
CA ASN A 33 -15.12 11.01 -8.78
C ASN A 33 -14.51 10.19 -7.66
N ILE A 34 -13.63 10.80 -6.87
CA ILE A 34 -12.95 10.12 -5.76
C ILE A 34 -13.95 9.90 -4.62
N ILE A 35 -14.12 8.63 -4.24
CA ILE A 35 -14.96 8.23 -3.11
C ILE A 35 -14.13 8.22 -1.83
N GLU A 36 -12.90 7.67 -1.91
CA GLU A 36 -12.01 7.55 -0.77
C GLU A 36 -10.57 7.54 -1.25
N GLN A 37 -9.68 8.16 -0.48
CA GLN A 37 -8.26 8.17 -0.76
C GLN A 37 -7.50 8.07 0.56
N LYS A 38 -6.55 7.14 0.64
CA LYS A 38 -5.86 6.86 1.89
C LYS A 38 -4.53 6.16 1.65
N ASP A 39 -3.57 6.38 2.55
CA ASP A 39 -2.36 5.59 2.66
C ASP A 39 -2.46 4.69 3.89
N ILE A 40 -2.28 3.40 3.68
CA ILE A 40 -2.12 2.45 4.78
C ILE A 40 -0.62 2.26 4.98
N VAL A 41 -0.11 2.74 6.11
CA VAL A 41 1.30 2.62 6.44
C VAL A 41 1.47 1.47 7.41
N MET A 42 2.42 0.59 7.13
CA MET A 42 2.63 -0.62 7.92
C MET A 42 4.11 -0.86 8.17
N ARG A 43 4.40 -1.56 9.26
CA ARG A 43 5.76 -1.99 9.55
C ARG A 43 6.12 -3.17 8.65
N PRO A 44 7.19 -3.07 7.86
CA PRO A 44 7.61 -4.20 7.01
C PRO A 44 8.12 -5.36 7.86
N ASN A 45 8.06 -6.55 7.28
CA ASN A 45 8.53 -7.76 7.95
C ASN A 45 10.04 -7.87 7.97
N THR A 46 10.72 -7.20 7.05
CA THR A 46 12.18 -7.13 7.01
C THR A 46 12.70 -5.95 7.83
N ARG A 47 13.93 -6.06 8.33
CA ARG A 47 14.64 -4.96 8.97
C ARG A 47 15.46 -4.15 7.98
N ARG A 48 15.50 -4.56 6.71
CA ARG A 48 16.30 -3.92 5.67
C ARG A 48 15.59 -2.69 5.13
N TYR A 49 16.30 -1.57 5.13
CA TYR A 49 15.86 -0.31 4.52
C TYR A 49 16.97 0.13 3.59
N GLU A 50 16.76 0.01 2.29
CA GLU A 50 17.76 0.42 1.31
C GLU A 50 17.85 1.94 1.25
N THR A 51 19.05 2.48 1.41
CA THR A 51 19.27 3.93 1.48
C THR A 51 18.95 4.64 0.18
N LYS A 52 19.04 3.96 -0.95
CA LYS A 52 18.73 4.53 -2.27
C LYS A 52 17.22 4.69 -2.53
N ILE A 53 16.38 4.05 -1.73
CA ILE A 53 14.93 4.14 -1.88
C ILE A 53 14.42 5.29 -1.02
N LYS A 54 13.71 6.22 -1.65
CA LYS A 54 13.06 7.33 -0.95
C LYS A 54 11.65 6.93 -0.59
N LEU A 55 11.35 6.92 0.71
CA LEU A 55 10.02 6.60 1.21
C LEU A 55 9.24 7.88 1.52
N HIS A 56 7.92 7.81 1.34
CA HIS A 56 7.06 8.95 1.60
C HIS A 56 6.97 9.26 3.10
N TYR A 57 7.10 8.24 3.94
CA TYR A 57 7.05 8.38 5.40
C TYR A 57 8.41 8.10 6.02
N GLU A 58 8.67 8.74 7.16
CA GLU A 58 9.92 8.54 7.87
C GLU A 58 10.03 7.13 8.45
N LYS A 59 11.26 6.62 8.51
CA LYS A 59 11.55 5.28 9.01
C LYS A 59 11.02 5.03 10.42
N ALA A 60 11.15 6.01 11.32
CA ALA A 60 10.65 5.88 12.68
C ALA A 60 9.12 5.74 12.72
N TYR A 61 8.42 6.47 11.87
CA TYR A 61 6.98 6.37 11.76
C TYR A 61 6.54 5.01 11.26
N ILE A 62 7.20 4.51 10.20
CA ILE A 62 6.92 3.19 9.62
C ILE A 62 7.13 2.09 10.66
N LYS A 63 8.23 2.15 11.41
CA LYS A 63 8.54 1.15 12.44
C LYS A 63 7.54 1.11 13.58
N ALA A 64 6.83 2.21 13.81
CA ALA A 64 5.83 2.31 14.87
C ALA A 64 4.47 1.74 14.46
N GLN A 65 4.29 1.38 13.18
CA GLN A 65 3.01 0.90 12.67
C GLN A 65 2.86 -0.61 12.88
N PRO A 66 1.62 -1.12 12.91
CA PRO A 66 1.38 -2.56 12.88
C PRO A 66 1.86 -3.19 11.58
N LYS A 67 2.07 -4.49 11.59
CA LYS A 67 2.46 -5.25 10.40
C LYS A 67 1.26 -5.58 9.53
N PHE A 68 1.52 -6.06 8.30
CA PHE A 68 0.53 -6.36 7.29
C PHE A 68 -0.68 -7.16 7.79
N PRO A 69 -0.55 -8.22 8.62
CA PRO A 69 -1.71 -8.99 9.06
C PRO A 69 -2.81 -8.16 9.72
N GLU A 70 -2.46 -7.06 10.38
CA GLU A 70 -3.45 -6.17 11.00
C GLU A 70 -4.31 -5.44 9.96
N PHE A 71 -3.80 -5.27 8.74
CA PHE A 71 -4.47 -4.57 7.66
C PHE A 71 -5.04 -5.50 6.60
N TYR A 72 -4.79 -6.81 6.73
CA TYR A 72 -5.15 -7.78 5.70
C TYR A 72 -6.64 -7.75 5.35
N ASN A 73 -7.52 -7.76 6.34
CA ASN A 73 -8.95 -7.78 6.11
C ASN A 73 -9.44 -6.49 5.45
N GLU A 74 -8.89 -5.36 5.83
CA GLU A 74 -9.22 -4.07 5.23
C GLU A 74 -8.83 -4.04 3.75
N ILE A 75 -7.60 -4.44 3.43
CA ILE A 75 -7.11 -4.46 2.05
C ILE A 75 -7.90 -5.47 1.21
N LYS A 76 -8.15 -6.66 1.76
CA LYS A 76 -8.93 -7.70 1.09
C LYS A 76 -10.33 -7.22 0.76
N SER A 77 -11.01 -6.57 1.71
CA SER A 77 -12.35 -6.05 1.51
C SER A 77 -12.38 -4.96 0.45
N LEU A 78 -11.36 -4.10 0.45
CA LEU A 78 -11.20 -3.04 -0.56
C LEU A 78 -11.09 -3.63 -1.95
N MET A 79 -10.22 -4.62 -2.13
CA MET A 79 -10.02 -5.25 -3.42
C MET A 79 -11.26 -6.03 -3.88
N ALA A 80 -11.93 -6.71 -2.96
CA ALA A 80 -13.14 -7.47 -3.29
C ALA A 80 -14.32 -6.57 -3.67
N SER A 81 -14.35 -5.34 -3.17
CA SER A 81 -15.44 -4.39 -3.44
C SER A 81 -15.29 -3.68 -4.79
N ALA A 82 -14.11 -3.72 -5.40
CA ALA A 82 -13.83 -2.99 -6.63
C ALA A 82 -14.22 -3.82 -7.86
N ASP A 83 -14.78 -3.15 -8.86
CA ASP A 83 -15.07 -3.77 -10.16
C ASP A 83 -13.83 -3.78 -11.04
N TYR A 84 -12.95 -2.78 -10.89
CA TYR A 84 -11.68 -2.69 -11.61
C TYR A 84 -10.58 -2.34 -10.63
N ILE A 85 -9.41 -2.95 -10.81
CA ILE A 85 -8.23 -2.71 -9.98
C ILE A 85 -7.07 -2.33 -10.88
N ILE A 86 -6.44 -1.18 -10.59
CA ILE A 86 -5.29 -0.68 -11.33
C ILE A 86 -4.12 -0.54 -10.35
N GLY A 87 -3.03 -1.27 -10.60
CA GLY A 87 -1.83 -1.16 -9.80
C GLY A 87 -0.76 -0.36 -10.51
N PHE A 88 0.00 0.44 -9.76
CA PHE A 88 1.12 1.22 -10.26
C PHE A 88 2.42 0.70 -9.66
N SER A 89 3.48 0.65 -10.48
CA SER A 89 4.82 0.20 -10.05
C SER A 89 4.81 -1.17 -9.39
N VAL A 90 3.98 -2.06 -9.89
CA VAL A 90 3.87 -3.43 -9.38
C VAL A 90 4.83 -4.29 -10.19
N LEU A 91 5.93 -4.66 -9.60
CA LEU A 91 6.94 -5.50 -10.26
C LEU A 91 6.84 -6.92 -9.78
#